data_4d14370cb10f30a7edd9bd21b43fb823
#
_entry.id   4d14370cb10f30a7edd9bd21b43fb823
#
_cell.length_a   1.000
_cell.length_b   1.000
_cell.length_c   1.000
_cell.angle_alpha   90.00
_cell.angle_beta   90.00
_cell.angle_gamma   90.00
#
_symmetry.space_group_name_H-M   'P 1'
#
loop_
_entity.id
_entity.type
_entity.pdbx_description
1 polymer ?
#
loop_
_entity_poly.entity_id
_entity_poly.type
_entity_poly.pdbx_seq_one_letter_code
_entity_poly.pdbx_strand_id
1 'polypeptide(L)'
;MTTIPIFFTFDHHFVLAAGVAFHTLLEKADARYHYNLYVVHTDLKPHHMKRLQHVVGRFPNAEVAFIDASEYDTGWAGLRHKSHFSKEIFYKLTAADLFPQYDRILFSDVDVIFTDDIAPAYFLFPDEKFYYAGTRPIQENNNLPRYRAHFTPEEIQTISQYEISAGFMLINLKLLRADYRQPQLTEFFRRNVDRLILPEQDCIALCLAPDIRFLDYKYVVCAAQYFNDPDQLRYNPNNPLLADRHAAAACYRKMLREVVQLHYPGADKPWNHPLTPRFDLWIRACRHAGLMGYYLQCQPQFLLQRLKRYNLRRFIRKHTGHAQ
;
A
#
# COMPACT_ATOMS: atom_id res chain seq x y z
N MET A 1 -19.74 -13.21 15.78
CA MET A 1 -18.84 -12.04 15.67
C MET A 1 -18.58 -11.83 14.18
N THR A 2 -18.69 -10.61 13.68
CA THR A 2 -18.40 -10.35 12.25
C THR A 2 -16.89 -10.41 12.01
N THR A 3 -16.49 -11.09 10.93
CA THR A 3 -15.08 -11.20 10.53
C THR A 3 -14.71 -10.07 9.59
N ILE A 4 -13.58 -9.42 9.84
CA ILE A 4 -12.95 -8.42 8.98
C ILE A 4 -11.73 -9.10 8.31
N PRO A 5 -11.85 -9.57 7.07
CA PRO A 5 -10.71 -10.10 6.34
C PRO A 5 -9.85 -8.98 5.79
N ILE A 6 -8.55 -9.11 5.99
CA ILE A 6 -7.53 -8.21 5.41
C ILE A 6 -6.36 -9.04 4.90
N PHE A 7 -5.84 -8.69 3.73
CA PHE A 7 -4.64 -9.34 3.21
C PHE A 7 -3.51 -8.36 2.95
N PHE A 8 -2.30 -8.92 2.97
CA PHE A 8 -1.04 -8.24 2.79
C PHE A 8 -0.20 -9.02 1.80
N THR A 9 0.63 -8.35 1.02
CA THR A 9 1.56 -9.01 0.10
C THR A 9 2.97 -8.46 0.32
N PHE A 10 3.93 -9.33 0.58
CA PHE A 10 5.31 -8.92 0.81
C PHE A 10 6.28 -10.12 0.77
N ASP A 11 7.55 -9.84 0.53
CA ASP A 11 8.65 -10.80 0.61
C ASP A 11 9.29 -10.86 2.01
N HIS A 12 10.24 -11.78 2.22
CA HIS A 12 10.92 -11.97 3.50
C HIS A 12 11.65 -10.73 4.04
N HIS A 13 11.99 -9.76 3.20
CA HIS A 13 12.66 -8.52 3.63
C HIS A 13 11.74 -7.61 4.45
N PHE A 14 10.43 -7.76 4.30
CA PHE A 14 9.42 -6.97 4.99
C PHE A 14 8.85 -7.62 6.26
N VAL A 15 9.34 -8.78 6.69
CA VAL A 15 8.81 -9.49 7.88
C VAL A 15 8.85 -8.62 9.15
N LEU A 16 9.89 -7.82 9.33
CA LEU A 16 9.98 -6.88 10.46
C LEU A 16 8.89 -5.81 10.39
N ALA A 17 8.71 -5.21 9.21
CA ALA A 17 7.69 -4.20 8.96
C ALA A 17 6.29 -4.77 9.15
N ALA A 18 6.02 -5.96 8.58
CA ALA A 18 4.75 -6.65 8.72
C ALA A 18 4.41 -6.94 10.19
N GLY A 19 5.37 -7.37 11.00
CA GLY A 19 5.16 -7.57 12.43
C GLY A 19 4.77 -6.30 13.17
N VAL A 20 5.36 -5.15 12.82
CA VAL A 20 4.99 -3.85 13.38
C VAL A 20 3.59 -3.42 12.90
N ALA A 21 3.31 -3.58 11.61
CA ALA A 21 1.99 -3.26 11.04
C ALA A 21 0.88 -4.10 11.67
N PHE A 22 1.06 -5.43 11.80
CA PHE A 22 0.07 -6.32 12.42
C PHE A 22 -0.16 -5.98 13.88
N HIS A 23 0.90 -5.73 14.64
CA HIS A 23 0.76 -5.31 16.03
C HIS A 23 -0.06 -4.03 16.16
N THR A 24 0.27 -2.98 15.39
CA THR A 24 -0.43 -1.69 15.48
C THR A 24 -1.88 -1.78 14.99
N LEU A 25 -2.16 -2.57 13.95
CA LEU A 25 -3.51 -2.85 13.49
C LEU A 25 -4.33 -3.46 14.62
N LEU A 26 -3.82 -4.53 15.22
CA LEU A 26 -4.55 -5.30 16.24
C LEU A 26 -4.63 -4.58 17.58
N GLU A 27 -3.66 -3.72 17.91
CA GLU A 27 -3.75 -2.83 19.09
C GLU A 27 -4.91 -1.83 18.98
N LYS A 28 -5.32 -1.47 17.75
CA LYS A 28 -6.42 -0.54 17.47
C LYS A 28 -7.73 -1.25 17.09
N ALA A 29 -7.68 -2.56 16.89
CA ALA A 29 -8.80 -3.36 16.44
C ALA A 29 -9.97 -3.34 17.44
N ASP A 30 -11.17 -3.07 16.95
CA ASP A 30 -12.39 -3.10 17.78
C ASP A 30 -12.70 -4.54 18.21
N ALA A 31 -12.81 -4.77 19.50
CA ALA A 31 -13.08 -6.10 20.09
C ALA A 31 -14.42 -6.72 19.68
N ARG A 32 -15.33 -5.95 19.07
CA ARG A 32 -16.60 -6.46 18.52
C ARG A 32 -16.41 -7.30 17.26
N TYR A 33 -15.24 -7.21 16.59
CA TYR A 33 -14.93 -7.90 15.34
C TYR A 33 -13.82 -8.93 15.54
N HIS A 34 -13.78 -9.91 14.64
CA HIS A 34 -12.66 -10.82 14.49
C HIS A 34 -11.87 -10.47 13.23
N TYR A 35 -10.54 -10.37 13.33
CA TYR A 35 -9.68 -9.94 12.23
C TYR A 35 -8.93 -11.13 11.65
N ASN A 36 -9.22 -11.49 10.40
CA ASN A 36 -8.50 -12.53 9.68
C ASN A 36 -7.42 -11.87 8.80
N LEU A 37 -6.16 -11.99 9.23
CA LEU A 37 -5.01 -11.50 8.49
C LEU A 37 -4.51 -12.57 7.54
N TYR A 38 -4.39 -12.27 6.26
CA TYR A 38 -3.84 -13.14 5.24
C TYR A 38 -2.54 -12.58 4.70
N VAL A 39 -1.50 -13.42 4.63
CA VAL A 39 -0.21 -13.06 4.05
C VAL A 39 -0.03 -13.85 2.76
N VAL A 40 -0.07 -13.16 1.62
CA VAL A 40 0.22 -13.74 0.31
C VAL A 40 1.70 -13.53 0.01
N HIS A 41 2.44 -14.63 -0.20
CA HIS A 41 3.89 -14.59 -0.35
C HIS A 41 4.40 -15.68 -1.28
N THR A 42 5.70 -15.63 -1.63
CA THR A 42 6.37 -16.67 -2.42
C THR A 42 7.68 -17.16 -1.77
N ASP A 43 8.15 -16.54 -0.69
CA ASP A 43 9.49 -16.80 -0.15
C ASP A 43 9.59 -16.79 1.37
N LEU A 44 8.47 -16.71 2.10
CA LEU A 44 8.48 -16.75 3.56
C LEU A 44 8.83 -18.17 4.06
N LYS A 45 9.82 -18.25 4.93
CA LYS A 45 10.24 -19.48 5.60
C LYS A 45 9.46 -19.70 6.89
N PRO A 46 9.41 -20.93 7.43
CA PRO A 46 8.67 -21.26 8.66
C PRO A 46 9.00 -20.35 9.86
N HIS A 47 10.27 -19.93 10.02
CA HIS A 47 10.65 -19.05 11.13
C HIS A 47 10.12 -17.60 10.95
N HIS A 48 9.92 -17.12 9.71
CA HIS A 48 9.27 -15.86 9.43
C HIS A 48 7.79 -15.92 9.83
N MET A 49 7.11 -16.98 9.41
CA MET A 49 5.69 -17.21 9.72
C MET A 49 5.47 -17.33 11.24
N LYS A 50 6.29 -18.12 11.93
CA LYS A 50 6.26 -18.24 13.39
C LYS A 50 6.39 -16.91 14.11
N ARG A 51 7.25 -16.00 13.61
CA ARG A 51 7.42 -14.67 14.19
C ARG A 51 6.16 -13.84 14.07
N LEU A 52 5.52 -13.84 12.91
CA LEU A 52 4.27 -13.13 12.68
C LEU A 52 3.11 -13.75 13.46
N GLN A 53 3.01 -15.06 13.52
CA GLN A 53 2.06 -15.79 14.37
C GLN A 53 2.20 -15.43 15.85
N HIS A 54 3.44 -15.28 16.33
CA HIS A 54 3.68 -14.86 17.72
C HIS A 54 3.18 -13.43 17.99
N VAL A 55 3.32 -12.51 17.04
CA VAL A 55 2.80 -11.15 17.17
C VAL A 55 1.27 -11.16 17.22
N VAL A 56 0.61 -11.85 16.27
CA VAL A 56 -0.85 -11.91 16.14
C VAL A 56 -1.48 -12.69 17.29
N GLY A 57 -0.87 -13.80 17.73
CA GLY A 57 -1.37 -14.64 18.81
C GLY A 57 -1.47 -13.96 20.19
N ARG A 58 -1.00 -12.73 20.33
CA ARG A 58 -1.22 -11.89 21.51
C ARG A 58 -2.60 -11.25 21.57
N PHE A 59 -3.38 -11.33 20.47
CA PHE A 59 -4.69 -10.71 20.31
C PHE A 59 -5.76 -11.80 20.12
N PRO A 60 -6.70 -11.94 21.07
CA PRO A 60 -7.66 -13.06 21.06
C PRO A 60 -8.72 -12.98 19.97
N ASN A 61 -8.88 -11.80 19.37
CA ASN A 61 -9.84 -11.54 18.30
C ASN A 61 -9.18 -11.49 16.91
N ALA A 62 -8.04 -12.15 16.73
CA ALA A 62 -7.32 -12.15 15.47
C ALA A 62 -6.63 -13.48 15.18
N GLU A 63 -6.49 -13.79 13.90
CA GLU A 63 -5.68 -14.91 13.41
C GLU A 63 -4.89 -14.48 12.17
N VAL A 64 -3.82 -15.22 11.83
CA VAL A 64 -3.03 -15.01 10.62
C VAL A 64 -2.86 -16.32 9.86
N ALA A 65 -3.19 -16.28 8.56
CA ALA A 65 -2.97 -17.36 7.61
C ALA A 65 -1.96 -16.94 6.53
N PHE A 66 -1.22 -17.93 6.00
CA PHE A 66 -0.20 -17.72 4.97
C PHE A 66 -0.62 -18.46 3.71
N ILE A 67 -0.59 -17.75 2.58
CA ILE A 67 -0.93 -18.26 1.26
C ILE A 67 0.34 -18.23 0.42
N ASP A 68 0.87 -19.42 0.10
CA ASP A 68 1.98 -19.54 -0.85
C ASP A 68 1.44 -19.32 -2.27
N ALA A 69 1.86 -18.23 -2.88
CA ALA A 69 1.46 -17.84 -4.23
C ALA A 69 2.49 -18.25 -5.30
N SER A 70 3.43 -19.13 -4.99
CA SER A 70 4.48 -19.57 -5.92
C SER A 70 3.91 -20.17 -7.21
N GLU A 71 2.78 -20.88 -7.12
CA GLU A 71 2.10 -21.44 -8.28
C GLU A 71 1.45 -20.39 -9.18
N TYR A 72 1.01 -19.26 -8.62
CA TYR A 72 0.49 -18.12 -9.39
C TYR A 72 1.59 -17.38 -10.16
N ASP A 73 2.84 -17.55 -9.74
CA ASP A 73 4.02 -16.90 -10.31
C ASP A 73 4.36 -17.40 -11.73
N THR A 74 3.95 -18.63 -12.08
CA THR A 74 4.27 -19.22 -13.39
C THR A 74 3.65 -18.45 -14.57
N GLY A 75 2.52 -17.78 -14.34
CA GLY A 75 1.88 -16.91 -15.35
C GLY A 75 2.54 -15.52 -15.46
N TRP A 76 3.37 -15.13 -14.49
CA TRP A 76 3.97 -13.79 -14.36
C TRP A 76 5.51 -13.80 -14.45
N ALA A 77 6.13 -14.97 -14.43
CA ALA A 77 7.58 -15.15 -14.34
C ALA A 77 8.39 -14.49 -15.47
N GLY A 78 7.75 -14.17 -16.60
CA GLY A 78 8.37 -13.45 -17.72
C GLY A 78 8.20 -11.93 -17.70
N LEU A 79 7.35 -11.40 -16.82
CA LEU A 79 7.03 -9.98 -16.77
C LEU A 79 8.03 -9.23 -15.89
N ARG A 80 9.15 -8.84 -16.47
CA ARG A 80 10.10 -7.94 -15.80
C ARG A 80 9.64 -6.51 -16.01
N HIS A 81 8.94 -5.95 -15.02
CA HIS A 81 8.75 -4.50 -14.97
C HIS A 81 10.13 -3.83 -14.79
N LYS A 82 10.44 -2.82 -15.59
CA LYS A 82 11.71 -2.06 -15.54
C LYS A 82 11.85 -1.21 -14.26
N SER A 83 10.85 -1.22 -13.37
CA SER A 83 10.82 -0.41 -12.15
C SER A 83 11.14 -1.23 -10.90
N HIS A 84 11.29 -0.55 -9.77
CA HIS A 84 11.61 -1.10 -8.46
C HIS A 84 10.44 -1.83 -7.77
N PHE A 85 9.38 -2.15 -8.49
CA PHE A 85 8.22 -2.84 -7.95
C PHE A 85 8.49 -4.34 -7.89
N SER A 86 8.16 -4.94 -6.75
CA SER A 86 8.21 -6.37 -6.57
C SER A 86 6.99 -7.05 -7.21
N LYS A 87 7.09 -8.35 -7.49
CA LYS A 87 6.00 -9.13 -8.07
C LYS A 87 4.76 -9.21 -7.17
N GLU A 88 4.93 -8.98 -5.90
CA GLU A 88 3.87 -9.02 -4.89
C GLU A 88 2.75 -8.00 -5.16
N ILE A 89 3.01 -6.95 -5.94
CA ILE A 89 1.96 -5.99 -6.35
C ILE A 89 0.84 -6.63 -7.19
N PHE A 90 1.13 -7.73 -7.91
CA PHE A 90 0.15 -8.42 -8.75
C PHE A 90 -0.95 -9.10 -7.95
N TYR A 91 -0.64 -9.58 -6.76
CA TYR A 91 -1.63 -10.28 -5.94
C TYR A 91 -2.79 -9.39 -5.52
N LYS A 92 -2.63 -8.06 -5.57
CA LYS A 92 -3.72 -7.09 -5.40
C LYS A 92 -4.78 -7.22 -6.51
N LEU A 93 -4.36 -7.59 -7.71
CA LEU A 93 -5.22 -7.74 -8.89
C LEU A 93 -5.85 -9.15 -9.02
N THR A 94 -5.37 -10.12 -8.24
CA THR A 94 -5.85 -11.51 -8.25
C THR A 94 -6.65 -11.88 -6.99
N ALA A 95 -7.01 -10.88 -6.18
CA ALA A 95 -7.64 -11.09 -4.89
C ALA A 95 -8.97 -11.89 -4.96
N ALA A 96 -9.73 -11.76 -6.05
CA ALA A 96 -11.02 -12.46 -6.19
C ALA A 96 -10.87 -14.00 -6.34
N ASP A 97 -9.74 -14.47 -6.90
CA ASP A 97 -9.41 -15.90 -6.98
C ASP A 97 -8.77 -16.39 -5.67
N LEU A 98 -7.93 -15.56 -5.04
CA LEU A 98 -7.23 -15.92 -3.81
C LEU A 98 -8.18 -16.04 -2.61
N PHE A 99 -9.29 -15.30 -2.61
CA PHE A 99 -10.24 -15.22 -1.49
C PHE A 99 -11.69 -15.51 -1.92
N PRO A 100 -11.99 -16.70 -2.49
CA PRO A 100 -13.33 -17.02 -3.00
C PRO A 100 -14.40 -17.07 -1.91
N GLN A 101 -14.00 -17.27 -0.64
CA GLN A 101 -14.89 -17.37 0.53
C GLN A 101 -15.44 -16.02 1.01
N TYR A 102 -14.92 -14.88 0.50
CA TYR A 102 -15.33 -13.55 0.93
C TYR A 102 -16.06 -12.80 -0.19
N ASP A 103 -17.05 -11.99 0.19
CA ASP A 103 -17.70 -11.03 -0.71
C ASP A 103 -16.87 -9.77 -0.90
N ARG A 104 -16.15 -9.35 0.14
CA ARG A 104 -15.24 -8.20 0.16
C ARG A 104 -14.06 -8.44 1.07
N ILE A 105 -12.97 -7.75 0.84
CA ILE A 105 -11.75 -7.85 1.63
C ILE A 105 -11.03 -6.49 1.69
N LEU A 106 -10.34 -6.22 2.80
CA LEU A 106 -9.40 -5.12 2.88
C LEU A 106 -8.02 -5.57 2.36
N PHE A 107 -7.28 -4.65 1.80
CA PHE A 107 -5.86 -4.78 1.48
C PHE A 107 -5.08 -3.69 2.20
N SER A 108 -3.87 -4.00 2.66
CA SER A 108 -2.90 -3.01 3.12
C SER A 108 -1.46 -3.39 2.75
N ASP A 109 -0.65 -2.39 2.44
CA ASP A 109 0.81 -2.53 2.46
C ASP A 109 1.28 -2.75 3.91
N VAL A 110 2.54 -3.19 4.09
CA VAL A 110 3.12 -3.50 5.43
C VAL A 110 4.15 -2.47 5.90
N ASP A 111 4.56 -1.54 5.05
CA ASP A 111 5.40 -0.41 5.44
C ASP A 111 4.58 0.74 6.04
N VAL A 112 3.75 0.36 7.00
CA VAL A 112 2.75 1.21 7.65
C VAL A 112 2.76 1.04 9.16
N ILE A 113 2.13 1.97 9.85
CA ILE A 113 1.59 1.79 11.21
C ILE A 113 0.12 2.23 11.23
N PHE A 114 -0.70 1.51 11.97
CA PHE A 114 -2.09 1.88 12.19
C PHE A 114 -2.21 2.67 13.49
N THR A 115 -2.97 3.75 13.44
CA THR A 115 -3.19 4.65 14.56
C THR A 115 -4.65 4.66 15.03
N ASP A 116 -5.53 4.02 14.26
CA ASP A 116 -6.96 3.84 14.57
C ASP A 116 -7.48 2.55 13.92
N ASP A 117 -8.72 2.15 14.26
CA ASP A 117 -9.36 0.94 13.75
C ASP A 117 -9.70 1.04 12.26
N ILE A 118 -9.44 -0.05 11.54
CA ILE A 118 -9.73 -0.18 10.10
C ILE A 118 -11.14 -0.70 9.81
N ALA A 119 -11.83 -1.27 10.79
CA ALA A 119 -13.15 -1.89 10.58
C ALA A 119 -14.18 -0.96 9.95
N PRO A 120 -14.22 0.35 10.26
CA PRO A 120 -15.14 1.27 9.59
C PRO A 120 -15.00 1.29 8.07
N ALA A 121 -13.77 1.12 7.52
CA ALA A 121 -13.55 1.08 6.08
C ALA A 121 -14.20 -0.16 5.42
N TYR A 122 -14.24 -1.29 6.12
CA TYR A 122 -14.82 -2.53 5.60
C TYR A 122 -16.32 -2.43 5.33
N PHE A 123 -17.03 -1.60 6.09
CA PHE A 123 -18.48 -1.43 6.00
C PHE A 123 -18.92 -0.29 5.06
N LEU A 124 -17.98 0.44 4.45
CA LEU A 124 -18.32 1.48 3.49
C LEU A 124 -18.97 0.91 2.22
N PHE A 125 -19.79 1.73 1.59
CA PHE A 125 -20.44 1.44 0.30
C PHE A 125 -21.26 0.14 0.30
N PRO A 126 -22.18 -0.08 1.27
CA PRO A 126 -22.89 -1.35 1.39
C PRO A 126 -23.78 -1.65 0.19
N ASP A 127 -24.43 -0.63 -0.38
CA ASP A 127 -25.40 -0.72 -1.48
C ASP A 127 -24.89 -0.11 -2.79
N GLU A 128 -23.59 0.27 -2.84
CA GLU A 128 -23.04 0.89 -4.03
C GLU A 128 -22.32 -0.12 -4.91
N LYS A 129 -22.43 0.08 -6.23
CA LYS A 129 -21.61 -0.65 -7.19
C LYS A 129 -20.18 -0.11 -7.17
N PHE A 130 -19.21 -0.96 -6.86
CA PHE A 130 -17.78 -0.66 -6.98
C PHE A 130 -16.98 -1.96 -7.06
N TYR A 131 -15.80 -1.88 -7.68
CA TYR A 131 -14.82 -2.98 -7.68
C TYR A 131 -13.72 -2.75 -6.66
N TYR A 132 -13.13 -1.56 -6.67
CA TYR A 132 -12.09 -1.13 -5.73
C TYR A 132 -12.46 0.21 -5.13
N ALA A 133 -12.12 0.38 -3.85
CA ALA A 133 -12.17 1.66 -3.18
C ALA A 133 -10.83 1.94 -2.50
N GLY A 134 -10.29 3.14 -2.68
CA GLY A 134 -9.02 3.56 -2.10
C GLY A 134 -8.96 5.08 -1.95
N THR A 135 -7.91 5.56 -1.33
CA THR A 135 -7.71 7.00 -1.12
C THR A 135 -7.27 7.68 -2.42
N ARG A 136 -7.98 8.72 -2.85
CA ARG A 136 -7.56 9.54 -3.99
C ARG A 136 -6.28 10.31 -3.66
N PRO A 137 -5.36 10.55 -4.62
CA PRO A 137 -4.24 11.47 -4.38
C PRO A 137 -4.71 12.86 -3.97
N ILE A 138 -4.20 13.38 -2.83
CA ILE A 138 -4.55 14.72 -2.36
C ILE A 138 -3.74 15.82 -3.07
N GLN A 139 -2.55 15.47 -3.55
CA GLN A 139 -1.65 16.37 -4.27
C GLN A 139 -1.71 16.13 -5.77
N GLU A 140 -1.30 17.14 -6.55
CA GLU A 140 -1.13 17.04 -7.99
C GLU A 140 -0.15 15.88 -8.35
N ASN A 141 -0.46 15.16 -9.42
CA ASN A 141 0.33 14.00 -9.84
C ASN A 141 1.65 14.44 -10.50
N ASN A 142 2.76 14.22 -9.80
CA ASN A 142 4.10 14.56 -10.29
C ASN A 142 4.58 13.65 -11.44
N ASN A 143 3.86 12.56 -11.76
CA ASN A 143 4.19 11.67 -12.86
C ASN A 143 3.59 12.12 -14.21
N LEU A 144 2.86 13.21 -14.25
CA LEU A 144 2.19 13.68 -15.47
C LEU A 144 3.10 13.74 -16.71
N PRO A 145 4.37 14.21 -16.66
CA PRO A 145 5.27 14.15 -17.81
C PRO A 145 5.55 12.72 -18.29
N ARG A 146 5.66 11.75 -17.36
CA ARG A 146 5.85 10.33 -17.69
C ARG A 146 4.60 9.73 -18.34
N TYR A 147 3.41 10.06 -17.82
CA TYR A 147 2.14 9.63 -18.41
C TYR A 147 2.01 10.11 -19.86
N ARG A 148 2.33 11.38 -20.15
CA ARG A 148 2.29 11.93 -21.52
C ARG A 148 3.19 11.21 -22.52
N ALA A 149 4.23 10.52 -22.04
CA ALA A 149 5.12 9.76 -22.91
C ALA A 149 4.59 8.36 -23.29
N HIS A 150 3.59 7.84 -22.55
CA HIS A 150 3.17 6.45 -22.66
C HIS A 150 1.65 6.25 -22.82
N PHE A 151 0.85 7.29 -22.60
CA PHE A 151 -0.61 7.20 -22.55
C PHE A 151 -1.27 8.26 -23.42
N THR A 152 -2.47 7.97 -23.92
CA THR A 152 -3.28 8.94 -24.64
C THR A 152 -3.86 10.00 -23.70
N PRO A 153 -4.30 11.17 -24.21
CA PRO A 153 -4.96 12.17 -23.38
C PRO A 153 -6.18 11.64 -22.62
N GLU A 154 -6.97 10.75 -23.23
CA GLU A 154 -8.16 10.12 -22.63
C GLU A 154 -7.78 9.17 -21.49
N GLU A 155 -6.72 8.36 -21.67
CA GLU A 155 -6.20 7.47 -20.63
C GLU A 155 -5.66 8.29 -19.44
N ILE A 156 -4.93 9.40 -19.71
CA ILE A 156 -4.42 10.30 -18.68
C ILE A 156 -5.58 10.94 -17.90
N GLN A 157 -6.64 11.34 -18.60
CA GLN A 157 -7.83 11.88 -17.96
C GLN A 157 -8.49 10.83 -17.05
N THR A 158 -8.64 9.60 -17.52
CA THR A 158 -9.22 8.48 -16.75
C THR A 158 -8.39 8.20 -15.50
N ILE A 159 -7.05 8.08 -15.64
CA ILE A 159 -6.15 7.89 -14.49
C ILE A 159 -6.32 9.04 -13.50
N SER A 160 -6.26 10.28 -13.96
CA SER A 160 -6.36 11.47 -13.10
C SER A 160 -7.68 11.57 -12.33
N GLN A 161 -8.78 11.04 -12.91
CA GLN A 161 -10.09 11.03 -12.28
C GLN A 161 -10.30 9.88 -11.30
N TYR A 162 -9.72 8.71 -11.59
CA TYR A 162 -10.04 7.45 -10.90
C TYR A 162 -8.85 6.80 -10.19
N GLU A 163 -7.67 7.41 -10.24
CA GLU A 163 -6.50 6.93 -9.49
C GLU A 163 -6.79 6.85 -8.00
N ILE A 164 -6.44 5.71 -7.41
CA ILE A 164 -6.48 5.48 -5.96
C ILE A 164 -5.12 4.99 -5.46
N SER A 165 -4.78 5.32 -4.23
CA SER A 165 -3.61 4.74 -3.58
C SER A 165 -3.81 3.25 -3.34
N ALA A 166 -2.84 2.44 -3.78
CA ALA A 166 -2.84 1.00 -3.55
C ALA A 166 -2.27 0.59 -2.18
N GLY A 167 -1.99 1.54 -1.29
CA GLY A 167 -1.47 1.27 0.05
C GLY A 167 -2.52 0.82 1.07
N PHE A 168 -3.80 1.14 0.81
CA PHE A 168 -4.96 0.63 1.55
C PHE A 168 -6.19 0.67 0.66
N MET A 169 -6.88 -0.47 0.53
CA MET A 169 -8.03 -0.61 -0.35
C MET A 169 -9.12 -1.49 0.27
N LEU A 170 -10.39 -1.19 -0.07
CA LEU A 170 -11.50 -2.12 0.04
C LEU A 170 -11.79 -2.70 -1.35
N ILE A 171 -11.86 -4.02 -1.46
CA ILE A 171 -12.05 -4.74 -2.73
C ILE A 171 -13.36 -5.51 -2.67
N ASN A 172 -14.24 -5.31 -3.66
CA ASN A 172 -15.50 -6.04 -3.82
C ASN A 172 -15.26 -7.30 -4.67
N LEU A 173 -14.89 -8.38 -4.00
CA LEU A 173 -14.56 -9.65 -4.63
C LEU A 173 -15.75 -10.30 -5.33
N LYS A 174 -16.95 -10.17 -4.72
CA LYS A 174 -18.19 -10.70 -5.29
C LYS A 174 -18.47 -10.08 -6.65
N LEU A 175 -18.37 -8.78 -6.77
CA LEU A 175 -18.66 -8.09 -8.03
C LEU A 175 -17.55 -8.33 -9.07
N LEU A 176 -16.28 -8.38 -8.66
CA LEU A 176 -15.18 -8.74 -9.55
C LEU A 176 -15.40 -10.13 -10.20
N ARG A 177 -15.88 -11.10 -9.42
CA ARG A 177 -16.23 -12.44 -9.93
C ARG A 177 -17.47 -12.42 -10.82
N ALA A 178 -18.54 -11.79 -10.36
CA ALA A 178 -19.83 -11.77 -11.08
C ALA A 178 -19.72 -11.11 -12.46
N ASP A 179 -18.94 -10.05 -12.58
CA ASP A 179 -18.75 -9.29 -13.82
C ASP A 179 -17.50 -9.71 -14.61
N TYR A 180 -16.83 -10.80 -14.22
CA TYR A 180 -15.59 -11.32 -14.85
C TYR A 180 -14.50 -10.26 -15.02
N ARG A 181 -14.39 -9.33 -14.05
CA ARG A 181 -13.45 -8.20 -14.16
C ARG A 181 -12.00 -8.57 -13.84
N GLN A 182 -11.77 -9.55 -12.96
CA GLN A 182 -10.42 -9.93 -12.61
C GLN A 182 -9.60 -10.49 -13.78
N PRO A 183 -10.12 -11.37 -14.65
CA PRO A 183 -9.42 -11.80 -15.86
C PRO A 183 -9.07 -10.63 -16.80
N GLN A 184 -9.96 -9.64 -16.91
CA GLN A 184 -9.71 -8.43 -17.70
C GLN A 184 -8.56 -7.59 -17.12
N LEU A 185 -8.52 -7.41 -15.79
CA LEU A 185 -7.44 -6.72 -15.09
C LEU A 185 -6.09 -7.39 -15.32
N THR A 186 -6.02 -8.69 -15.11
CA THR A 186 -4.78 -9.46 -15.23
C THR A 186 -4.27 -9.48 -16.66
N GLU A 187 -5.16 -9.62 -17.64
CA GLU A 187 -4.79 -9.58 -19.06
C GLU A 187 -4.36 -8.18 -19.50
N PHE A 188 -5.07 -7.14 -19.09
CA PHE A 188 -4.67 -5.75 -19.35
C PHE A 188 -3.29 -5.46 -18.77
N PHE A 189 -3.05 -5.86 -17.52
CA PHE A 189 -1.76 -5.71 -16.88
C PHE A 189 -0.65 -6.39 -17.70
N ARG A 190 -0.84 -7.68 -18.07
CA ARG A 190 0.13 -8.45 -18.84
C ARG A 190 0.51 -7.76 -20.15
N ARG A 191 -0.46 -7.21 -20.87
CA ARG A 191 -0.23 -6.52 -22.15
C ARG A 191 0.42 -5.16 -22.02
N ASN A 192 0.29 -4.51 -20.88
CA ASN A 192 0.66 -3.10 -20.72
C ASN A 192 1.77 -2.86 -19.70
N VAL A 193 2.32 -3.90 -19.07
CA VAL A 193 3.28 -3.79 -17.95
C VAL A 193 4.47 -2.85 -18.25
N ASP A 194 4.94 -2.80 -19.50
CA ASP A 194 6.09 -1.98 -19.89
C ASP A 194 5.80 -0.48 -19.95
N ARG A 195 4.52 -0.07 -20.10
CA ARG A 195 4.11 1.34 -20.15
C ARG A 195 3.51 1.87 -18.85
N LEU A 196 3.06 0.99 -17.95
CA LEU A 196 2.45 1.40 -16.67
C LEU A 196 3.48 2.14 -15.81
N ILE A 197 3.05 3.22 -15.16
CA ILE A 197 3.88 4.09 -14.31
C ILE A 197 3.73 3.71 -12.84
N LEU A 198 2.48 3.58 -12.39
CA LEU A 198 2.07 3.03 -11.09
C LEU A 198 1.23 1.77 -11.38
N PRO A 199 1.89 0.60 -11.57
CA PRO A 199 1.32 -0.49 -12.33
C PRO A 199 -0.08 -0.95 -11.91
N GLU A 200 -0.30 -1.26 -10.64
CA GLU A 200 -1.61 -1.70 -10.15
C GLU A 200 -2.64 -0.56 -10.14
N GLN A 201 -2.22 0.66 -9.81
CA GLN A 201 -3.11 1.83 -9.73
C GLN A 201 -3.59 2.24 -11.12
N ASP A 202 -2.67 2.31 -12.10
CA ASP A 202 -3.00 2.61 -13.50
C ASP A 202 -3.94 1.54 -14.08
N CYS A 203 -3.65 0.27 -13.79
CA CYS A 203 -4.47 -0.85 -14.24
C CYS A 203 -5.90 -0.78 -13.69
N ILE A 204 -6.04 -0.55 -12.37
CA ILE A 204 -7.34 -0.39 -11.72
C ILE A 204 -8.11 0.78 -12.34
N ALA A 205 -7.47 1.95 -12.48
CA ALA A 205 -8.12 3.14 -13.02
C ALA A 205 -8.59 2.93 -14.47
N LEU A 206 -7.74 2.38 -15.34
CA LEU A 206 -8.04 2.22 -16.76
C LEU A 206 -9.06 1.12 -17.04
N CYS A 207 -9.07 0.05 -16.25
CA CYS A 207 -9.96 -1.10 -16.50
C CYS A 207 -11.32 -0.99 -15.80
N LEU A 208 -11.41 -0.30 -14.67
CA LEU A 208 -12.56 -0.39 -13.78
C LEU A 208 -13.32 0.93 -13.59
N ALA A 209 -12.84 2.04 -14.17
CA ALA A 209 -13.62 3.27 -14.20
C ALA A 209 -14.96 3.03 -14.94
N PRO A 210 -16.07 3.66 -14.49
CA PRO A 210 -16.20 4.60 -13.38
C PRO A 210 -16.53 3.94 -12.02
N ASP A 211 -16.51 2.59 -11.93
CA ASP A 211 -16.95 1.84 -10.76
C ASP A 211 -15.84 1.73 -9.68
N ILE A 212 -15.16 2.85 -9.42
CA ILE A 212 -14.18 3.03 -8.35
C ILE A 212 -14.77 3.99 -7.31
N ARG A 213 -14.50 3.75 -6.02
CA ARG A 213 -14.95 4.62 -4.92
C ARG A 213 -13.76 5.18 -4.17
N PHE A 214 -14.00 6.30 -3.47
CA PHE A 214 -12.93 7.01 -2.77
C PHE A 214 -13.13 6.92 -1.27
N LEU A 215 -12.12 6.38 -0.59
CA LEU A 215 -12.01 6.40 0.85
C LEU A 215 -11.58 7.79 1.35
N ASP A 216 -11.88 8.09 2.60
CA ASP A 216 -11.36 9.28 3.27
C ASP A 216 -9.82 9.26 3.28
N TYR A 217 -9.21 10.44 3.19
CA TYR A 217 -7.75 10.61 3.16
C TYR A 217 -7.02 10.03 4.37
N LYS A 218 -7.69 9.91 5.52
CA LYS A 218 -7.13 9.34 6.75
C LYS A 218 -6.65 7.89 6.62
N TYR A 219 -7.15 7.15 5.62
CA TYR A 219 -6.78 5.75 5.40
C TYR A 219 -5.43 5.55 4.70
N VAL A 220 -4.87 6.58 4.06
CA VAL A 220 -3.48 6.55 3.55
C VAL A 220 -2.85 7.92 3.72
N VAL A 221 -2.09 8.10 4.79
CA VAL A 221 -1.31 9.31 5.04
C VAL A 221 0.17 8.98 4.94
N CYS A 222 0.86 9.56 3.96
CA CYS A 222 2.29 9.36 3.83
C CYS A 222 3.05 10.14 4.92
N ALA A 223 4.02 9.48 5.56
CA ALA A 223 4.78 10.09 6.66
C ALA A 223 5.49 11.40 6.25
N ALA A 224 5.94 11.50 4.99
CA ALA A 224 6.54 12.73 4.45
C ALA A 224 5.57 13.92 4.41
N GLN A 225 4.25 13.69 4.40
CA GLN A 225 3.25 14.75 4.36
C GLN A 225 3.24 15.62 5.62
N TYR A 226 3.79 15.15 6.74
CA TYR A 226 3.95 15.95 7.95
C TYR A 226 4.94 17.11 7.83
N PHE A 227 5.77 17.11 6.79
CA PHE A 227 6.74 18.21 6.52
C PHE A 227 6.24 19.23 5.51
N ASN A 228 5.08 18.97 4.91
CA ASN A 228 4.53 19.89 3.92
C ASN A 228 3.80 21.04 4.62
N ASP A 229 3.90 22.23 4.03
CA ASP A 229 3.05 23.37 4.37
C ASP A 229 1.74 23.28 3.58
N PRO A 230 0.59 23.03 4.24
CA PRO A 230 -0.69 22.89 3.55
C PRO A 230 -1.09 24.12 2.72
N ASP A 231 -0.64 25.31 3.11
CA ASP A 231 -1.00 26.54 2.41
C ASP A 231 -0.17 26.79 1.14
N GLN A 232 0.89 26.00 0.92
CA GLN A 232 1.78 26.09 -0.26
C GLN A 232 1.64 24.90 -1.21
N LEU A 233 0.87 23.87 -0.85
CA LEU A 233 0.72 22.68 -1.67
C LEU A 233 -0.04 22.96 -2.98
N ARG A 234 0.31 22.18 -4.01
CA ARG A 234 -0.50 22.01 -5.21
C ARG A 234 -1.41 20.82 -5.00
N TYR A 235 -2.70 21.11 -4.84
CA TYR A 235 -3.73 20.10 -4.65
C TYR A 235 -4.16 19.48 -5.96
N ASN A 236 -4.69 18.26 -5.91
CA ASN A 236 -5.19 17.55 -7.08
C ASN A 236 -6.38 18.31 -7.70
N PRO A 237 -6.22 18.88 -8.91
CA PRO A 237 -7.25 19.70 -9.55
C PRO A 237 -8.47 18.88 -9.99
N ASN A 238 -8.33 17.56 -10.12
CA ASN A 238 -9.41 16.65 -10.51
C ASN A 238 -10.30 16.23 -9.34
N ASN A 239 -10.01 16.71 -8.12
CA ASN A 239 -10.86 16.46 -6.97
C ASN A 239 -11.69 17.73 -6.63
N PRO A 240 -13.02 17.70 -6.86
CA PRO A 240 -13.87 18.86 -6.57
C PRO A 240 -13.83 19.31 -5.11
N LEU A 241 -13.57 18.41 -4.16
CA LEU A 241 -13.43 18.73 -2.74
C LEU A 241 -12.21 19.60 -2.42
N LEU A 242 -11.25 19.67 -3.34
CA LEU A 242 -9.99 20.42 -3.20
C LEU A 242 -9.94 21.66 -4.14
N ALA A 243 -11.05 22.02 -4.77
CA ALA A 243 -11.12 23.16 -5.70
C ALA A 243 -10.90 24.51 -4.99
N ASP A 244 -11.39 24.65 -3.76
CA ASP A 244 -11.08 25.79 -2.90
C ASP A 244 -9.81 25.53 -2.10
N ARG A 245 -8.83 26.44 -2.18
CA ARG A 245 -7.53 26.27 -1.55
C ARG A 245 -7.58 26.22 -0.03
N HIS A 246 -8.46 27.02 0.59
CA HIS A 246 -8.60 27.04 2.05
C HIS A 246 -9.26 25.76 2.56
N ALA A 247 -10.31 25.30 1.85
CA ALA A 247 -10.95 24.01 2.13
C ALA A 247 -9.98 22.84 1.95
N ALA A 248 -9.16 22.86 0.90
CA ALA A 248 -8.13 21.86 0.64
C ALA A 248 -7.07 21.82 1.75
N ALA A 249 -6.57 22.99 2.17
CA ALA A 249 -5.62 23.08 3.29
C ALA A 249 -6.24 22.60 4.61
N ALA A 250 -7.50 22.92 4.88
CA ALA A 250 -8.24 22.43 6.05
C ALA A 250 -8.42 20.91 6.01
N CYS A 251 -8.77 20.36 4.84
CA CYS A 251 -8.86 18.92 4.60
C CYS A 251 -7.52 18.21 4.86
N TYR A 252 -6.43 18.78 4.36
CA TYR A 252 -5.07 18.26 4.59
C TYR A 252 -4.71 18.24 6.08
N ARG A 253 -4.96 19.32 6.81
CA ARG A 253 -4.74 19.39 8.26
C ARG A 253 -5.60 18.37 9.03
N LYS A 254 -6.86 18.19 8.60
CA LYS A 254 -7.76 17.17 9.17
C LYS A 254 -7.18 15.78 8.96
N MET A 255 -6.78 15.42 7.74
CA MET A 255 -6.16 14.15 7.39
C MET A 255 -4.98 13.84 8.32
N LEU A 256 -4.07 14.81 8.56
CA LEU A 256 -2.91 14.61 9.42
C LEU A 256 -3.25 14.39 10.91
N ARG A 257 -4.42 14.86 11.37
CA ARG A 257 -4.88 14.64 12.75
C ARG A 257 -5.64 13.34 12.96
N GLU A 258 -6.38 12.90 11.93
CA GLU A 258 -7.31 11.77 12.01
C GLU A 258 -6.75 10.51 11.33
N VAL A 259 -5.41 10.39 11.24
CA VAL A 259 -4.75 9.27 10.56
C VAL A 259 -5.24 7.93 11.08
N VAL A 260 -5.61 7.03 10.16
CA VAL A 260 -5.86 5.61 10.44
C VAL A 260 -4.65 4.79 10.05
N GLN A 261 -4.09 5.04 8.85
CA GLN A 261 -2.88 4.38 8.39
C GLN A 261 -1.80 5.42 8.04
N LEU A 262 -0.68 5.37 8.74
CA LEU A 262 0.52 6.14 8.41
C LEU A 262 1.45 5.27 7.55
N HIS A 263 1.67 5.68 6.31
CA HIS A 263 2.41 4.95 5.30
C HIS A 263 3.80 5.53 5.08
N TYR A 264 4.80 4.68 4.90
CA TYR A 264 6.18 5.03 4.64
C TYR A 264 6.61 4.61 3.22
N PRO A 265 6.05 5.23 2.15
CA PRO A 265 6.37 4.87 0.77
C PRO A 265 7.81 5.25 0.42
N GLY A 266 8.28 4.67 -0.70
CA GLY A 266 9.64 4.96 -1.20
C GLY A 266 10.71 4.10 -0.55
N ALA A 267 11.96 4.49 -0.76
CA ALA A 267 13.09 3.63 -0.46
C ALA A 267 13.65 3.80 0.96
N ASP A 268 13.42 4.96 1.58
CA ASP A 268 13.85 5.25 2.95
C ASP A 268 12.73 4.88 3.91
N LYS A 269 12.92 3.78 4.61
CA LYS A 269 11.97 3.19 5.54
C LYS A 269 12.42 3.43 6.98
N PRO A 270 11.53 3.51 7.96
CA PRO A 270 11.91 3.72 9.35
C PRO A 270 12.89 2.66 9.89
N TRP A 271 12.80 1.42 9.43
CA TRP A 271 13.71 0.36 9.88
C TRP A 271 15.11 0.43 9.28
N ASN A 272 15.29 1.11 8.15
CA ASN A 272 16.60 1.25 7.50
C ASN A 272 17.14 2.68 7.50
N HIS A 273 16.34 3.68 7.88
CA HIS A 273 16.75 5.09 7.88
C HIS A 273 16.10 5.86 9.05
N PRO A 274 16.83 6.12 10.15
CA PRO A 274 16.27 6.71 11.36
C PRO A 274 15.85 8.19 11.23
N LEU A 275 16.18 8.85 10.11
CA LEU A 275 15.72 10.21 9.79
C LEU A 275 14.39 10.20 8.99
N THR A 276 13.79 9.03 8.77
CA THR A 276 12.47 8.93 8.14
C THR A 276 11.45 9.69 8.99
N PRO A 277 10.56 10.49 8.37
CA PRO A 277 9.52 11.20 9.10
C PRO A 277 8.71 10.26 9.99
N ARG A 278 8.38 10.70 11.20
CA ARG A 278 7.63 9.92 12.19
C ARG A 278 8.27 8.57 12.55
N PHE A 279 9.60 8.47 12.46
CA PHE A 279 10.36 7.33 12.97
C PHE A 279 10.06 7.04 14.45
N ASP A 280 9.81 8.08 15.24
CA ASP A 280 9.46 7.99 16.66
C ASP A 280 8.23 7.09 16.90
N LEU A 281 7.22 7.18 16.04
CA LEU A 281 6.04 6.32 16.13
C LEU A 281 6.36 4.87 15.76
N TRP A 282 7.12 4.69 14.69
CA TRP A 282 7.47 3.35 14.21
C TRP A 282 8.33 2.59 15.23
N ILE A 283 9.37 3.21 15.80
CA ILE A 283 10.26 2.56 16.76
C ILE A 283 9.55 2.24 18.08
N ARG A 284 8.60 3.09 18.49
CA ARG A 284 7.72 2.82 19.64
C ARG A 284 6.85 1.60 19.38
N ALA A 285 6.21 1.54 18.21
CA ALA A 285 5.40 0.39 17.79
C ALA A 285 6.23 -0.90 17.71
N CYS A 286 7.44 -0.84 17.14
CA CYS A 286 8.38 -1.95 17.10
C CYS A 286 8.73 -2.49 18.51
N ARG A 287 8.89 -1.58 19.49
CA ARG A 287 9.12 -1.95 20.90
C ARG A 287 7.90 -2.63 21.50
N HIS A 288 6.70 -2.09 21.33
CA HIS A 288 5.45 -2.66 21.84
C HIS A 288 5.13 -4.01 21.19
N ALA A 289 5.46 -4.18 19.92
CA ALA A 289 5.37 -5.46 19.21
C ALA A 289 6.36 -6.53 19.74
N GLY A 290 7.31 -6.16 20.60
CA GLY A 290 8.36 -7.08 21.07
C GLY A 290 9.44 -7.39 20.02
N LEU A 291 9.55 -6.57 18.98
CA LEU A 291 10.42 -6.81 17.81
C LEU A 291 11.78 -6.10 17.87
N MET A 292 12.11 -5.40 18.97
CA MET A 292 13.39 -4.66 19.08
C MET A 292 14.62 -5.54 18.89
N GLY A 293 14.63 -6.76 19.46
CA GLY A 293 15.74 -7.69 19.25
C GLY A 293 15.93 -8.06 17.78
N TYR A 294 14.82 -8.32 17.07
CA TYR A 294 14.86 -8.60 15.64
C TYR A 294 15.26 -7.39 14.81
N TYR A 295 14.75 -6.20 15.15
CA TYR A 295 15.20 -4.96 14.54
C TYR A 295 16.72 -4.76 14.63
N LEU A 296 17.30 -4.98 15.82
CA LEU A 296 18.75 -4.87 16.03
C LEU A 296 19.54 -5.93 15.23
N GLN A 297 19.04 -7.14 15.14
CA GLN A 297 19.63 -8.22 14.31
C GLN A 297 19.66 -7.86 12.81
N CYS A 298 18.67 -7.13 12.31
CA CYS A 298 18.59 -6.69 10.91
C CYS A 298 19.50 -5.49 10.58
N GLN A 299 19.96 -4.71 11.57
CA GLN A 299 20.70 -3.48 11.35
C GLN A 299 21.97 -3.62 10.48
N PRO A 300 22.81 -4.67 10.64
CA PRO A 300 23.99 -4.85 9.78
C PRO A 300 23.61 -4.95 8.29
N GLN A 301 22.54 -5.69 7.97
CA GLN A 301 22.05 -5.82 6.61
C GLN A 301 21.52 -4.48 6.06
N PHE A 302 20.75 -3.75 6.85
CA PHE A 302 20.22 -2.43 6.47
C PHE A 302 21.35 -1.43 6.26
N LEU A 303 22.37 -1.44 7.10
CA LEU A 303 23.55 -0.60 6.93
C LEU A 303 24.29 -0.91 5.62
N LEU A 304 24.48 -2.19 5.29
CA LEU A 304 25.11 -2.60 4.04
C LEU A 304 24.29 -2.16 2.81
N GLN A 305 22.95 -2.27 2.87
CA GLN A 305 22.07 -1.79 1.81
C GLN A 305 22.18 -0.27 1.64
N ARG A 306 22.24 0.49 2.74
CA ARG A 306 22.46 1.95 2.71
C ARG A 306 23.81 2.30 2.10
N LEU A 307 24.89 1.68 2.53
CA LEU A 307 26.24 1.91 1.99
C LEU A 307 26.31 1.63 0.48
N LYS A 308 25.65 0.57 0.00
CA LYS A 308 25.53 0.28 -1.43
C LYS A 308 24.76 1.38 -2.19
N ARG A 309 23.69 1.93 -1.59
CA ARG A 309 22.87 2.99 -2.18
C ARG A 309 23.57 4.33 -2.23
N TYR A 310 24.24 4.71 -1.15
CA TYR A 310 24.99 5.97 -1.01
C TYR A 310 26.47 5.82 -1.41
N ASN A 311 26.78 4.87 -2.31
CA ASN A 311 28.12 4.65 -2.79
C ASN A 311 28.73 6.00 -3.23
N LEU A 312 29.90 6.35 -2.66
CA LEU A 312 30.64 7.60 -2.87
C LEU A 312 30.79 7.96 -4.36
N ARG A 313 30.91 6.96 -5.25
CA ARG A 313 30.94 7.15 -6.70
C ARG A 313 29.63 7.72 -7.27
N ARG A 314 28.46 7.36 -6.73
CA ARG A 314 27.16 7.95 -7.12
C ARG A 314 27.02 9.36 -6.58
N PHE A 315 27.50 9.62 -5.36
CA PHE A 315 27.53 10.95 -4.75
C PHE A 315 28.41 11.89 -5.56
N ILE A 316 29.63 11.47 -5.93
CA ILE A 316 30.56 12.23 -6.75
C ILE A 316 29.95 12.51 -8.14
N ARG A 317 29.42 11.52 -8.85
CA ARG A 317 28.76 11.74 -10.15
C ARG A 317 27.60 12.74 -10.10
N LYS A 318 26.82 12.74 -9.01
CA LYS A 318 25.67 13.64 -8.86
C LYS A 318 26.09 15.09 -8.57
N HIS A 319 27.27 15.32 -7.99
CA HIS A 319 27.74 16.64 -7.55
C HIS A 319 28.91 17.20 -8.40
N THR A 320 29.53 16.41 -9.25
CA THR A 320 30.66 16.85 -10.11
C THR A 320 30.26 17.13 -11.55
N GLY A 321 28.99 17.05 -11.91
CA GLY A 321 28.48 17.56 -13.20
C GLY A 321 29.04 16.90 -14.47
N HIS A 322 29.70 15.76 -14.39
CA HIS A 322 30.11 15.00 -15.59
C HIS A 322 29.05 14.01 -15.98
N ALA A 323 28.07 14.51 -16.75
CA ALA A 323 27.27 13.70 -17.62
C ALA A 323 28.12 13.34 -18.87
N GLN A 324 28.36 12.08 -19.09
CA GLN A 324 28.55 11.49 -20.40
C GLN A 324 27.48 10.46 -20.60
#